data_c4afa065445218de7ccedb4ba4c66ba2
#
_entry.id   c4afa065445218de7ccedb4ba4c66ba2
#
_cell.length_a   1.000
_cell.length_b   1.000
_cell.length_c   1.000
_cell.angle_alpha   90.00
_cell.angle_beta   90.00
_cell.angle_gamma   90.00
#
_symmetry.space_group_name_H-M   'P 1'
#
loop_
_entity.id
_entity.type
_entity.pdbx_description
1 polymer ?
#
loop_
_entity_poly.entity_id
_entity_poly.type
_entity_poly.pdbx_seq_one_letter_code
_entity_poly.pdbx_strand_id
1 'polypeptide(L)'
;GANLFAQKANYPQNYFRNPLDIPLQLSANFGALRPNHYHMGVDVRTGGRENMPVHASADGYVSRIKIEKWGFGRAVYINHPNGYTTLYAHLNTFYKQLEDYIFQKQYKEESWEQDIEFAAGDFIVKKGQFIGLSGNTGGSAGPHLHFEIRDTKTGNNLNPQLFGFTYTDKISPAISGLFWYNRQLSTYAQDAAVIPLKKIAGGYTAMAAIIKVNSPLLSLGIKTDDKSNGSSFSYGVYEMGLQMDTSLLFHYQMDNLSYDK
;
A
#
# COMPACT_ATOMS: atom_id res chain seq x y z
N GLY A 1 -27.95 -1.47 8.70
CA GLY A 1 -27.43 -2.83 8.67
C GLY A 1 -26.32 -2.96 9.69
N ALA A 2 -26.34 -4.03 10.49
CA ALA A 2 -25.30 -4.34 11.46
C ALA A 2 -23.98 -4.60 10.71
N ASN A 3 -22.87 -4.04 11.21
CA ASN A 3 -21.54 -4.38 10.73
C ASN A 3 -21.29 -5.88 10.96
N LEU A 4 -21.44 -6.67 9.93
CA LEU A 4 -21.20 -8.12 9.92
C LEU A 4 -19.71 -8.47 9.75
N PHE A 5 -18.82 -7.48 9.72
CA PHE A 5 -17.43 -7.64 9.31
C PHE A 5 -16.48 -7.57 10.49
N ALA A 6 -15.58 -8.48 10.48
CA ALA A 6 -14.48 -8.87 11.37
C ALA A 6 -14.04 -7.88 12.47
N GLN A 7 -13.64 -8.48 13.61
CA GLN A 7 -12.88 -7.83 14.67
C GLN A 7 -11.66 -7.10 14.05
N LYS A 8 -11.65 -5.76 14.08
CA LYS A 8 -10.49 -4.97 13.69
C LYS A 8 -9.30 -5.40 14.53
N ALA A 9 -8.23 -5.82 13.90
CA ALA A 9 -6.95 -6.02 14.58
C ALA A 9 -6.61 -4.72 15.32
N ASN A 10 -6.21 -4.84 16.59
CA ASN A 10 -5.93 -3.69 17.43
C ASN A 10 -4.48 -3.21 17.18
N TYR A 11 -4.27 -2.48 16.09
CA TYR A 11 -2.96 -1.90 15.78
C TYR A 11 -2.66 -0.70 16.68
N PRO A 12 -1.38 -0.50 17.10
CA PRO A 12 -1.01 0.58 18.00
C PRO A 12 -1.20 1.95 17.34
N GLN A 13 -2.12 2.74 17.89
CA GLN A 13 -2.37 4.10 17.45
C GLN A 13 -1.32 5.05 18.04
N ASN A 14 -0.91 6.09 17.28
CA ASN A 14 0.04 7.11 17.70
C ASN A 14 1.47 6.62 18.05
N TYR A 15 1.76 5.34 17.88
CA TYR A 15 3.11 4.80 18.06
C TYR A 15 4.05 5.33 16.97
N PHE A 16 3.63 5.22 15.73
CA PHE A 16 4.37 5.75 14.58
C PHE A 16 3.98 7.21 14.29
N ARG A 17 4.95 8.02 13.88
CA ARG A 17 4.70 9.35 13.31
C ARG A 17 4.74 9.30 11.78
N ASN A 18 4.15 10.31 11.13
CA ASN A 18 4.35 10.53 9.70
C ASN A 18 5.86 10.69 9.42
N PRO A 19 6.41 9.95 8.43
CA PRO A 19 7.84 10.07 8.08
C PRO A 19 8.23 11.40 7.47
N LEU A 20 7.29 12.18 6.94
CA LEU A 20 7.50 13.52 6.38
C LEU A 20 6.84 14.58 7.28
N ASP A 21 7.47 15.75 7.41
CA ASP A 21 6.94 16.89 8.16
C ASP A 21 5.97 17.75 7.33
N ILE A 22 5.07 17.08 6.62
CA ILE A 22 4.00 17.69 5.81
C ILE A 22 2.68 16.97 6.07
N PRO A 23 1.53 17.60 5.81
CA PRO A 23 0.25 16.91 5.87
C PRO A 23 0.24 15.66 5.00
N LEU A 24 -0.24 14.55 5.56
CA LEU A 24 -0.29 13.28 4.84
C LEU A 24 -1.25 13.37 3.66
N GLN A 25 -0.72 13.16 2.48
CA GLN A 25 -1.46 12.95 1.23
C GLN A 25 -0.84 11.78 0.50
N LEU A 26 -1.67 10.93 -0.09
CA LEU A 26 -1.20 9.76 -0.83
C LEU A 26 -1.31 9.99 -2.34
N SER A 27 -0.40 9.36 -3.09
CA SER A 27 -0.54 9.11 -4.53
C SER A 27 -1.00 7.68 -4.81
N ALA A 28 -0.76 6.74 -3.89
CA ALA A 28 -1.33 5.40 -3.91
C ALA A 28 -1.52 4.89 -2.47
N ASN A 29 -2.61 4.17 -2.23
CA ASN A 29 -2.90 3.53 -0.96
C ASN A 29 -2.41 2.07 -0.92
N PHE A 30 -2.46 1.48 0.27
CA PHE A 30 -2.19 0.07 0.49
C PHE A 30 -3.21 -0.80 -0.25
N GLY A 31 -2.76 -1.89 -0.87
CA GLY A 31 -3.60 -2.82 -1.61
C GLY A 31 -4.09 -2.30 -2.97
N ALA A 32 -3.65 -1.14 -3.45
CA ALA A 32 -3.95 -0.69 -4.80
C ALA A 32 -3.42 -1.70 -5.84
N LEU A 33 -4.25 -2.03 -6.83
CA LEU A 33 -3.91 -3.00 -7.87
C LEU A 33 -2.78 -2.47 -8.76
N ARG A 34 -1.80 -3.31 -9.00
CA ARG A 34 -0.72 -3.14 -9.98
C ARG A 34 -0.83 -4.26 -11.05
N PRO A 35 -0.13 -4.18 -12.18
CA PRO A 35 -0.27 -5.18 -13.25
C PRO A 35 -0.08 -6.64 -12.82
N ASN A 36 0.75 -6.92 -11.82
CA ASN A 36 1.11 -8.27 -11.38
C ASN A 36 1.21 -8.45 -9.86
N HIS A 37 0.88 -7.43 -9.06
CA HIS A 37 0.92 -7.48 -7.61
C HIS A 37 0.01 -6.42 -6.99
N TYR A 38 -0.15 -6.46 -5.67
CA TYR A 38 -0.76 -5.39 -4.91
C TYR A 38 0.30 -4.40 -4.41
N HIS A 39 -0.08 -3.15 -4.25
CA HIS A 39 0.78 -2.15 -3.63
C HIS A 39 0.96 -2.45 -2.14
N MET A 40 2.20 -2.74 -1.73
CA MET A 40 2.53 -3.27 -0.41
C MET A 40 2.70 -2.21 0.69
N GLY A 41 2.52 -0.95 0.36
CA GLY A 41 2.65 0.18 1.28
C GLY A 41 1.72 1.33 0.93
N VAL A 42 2.12 2.53 1.29
CA VAL A 42 1.50 3.78 0.87
C VAL A 42 2.54 4.67 0.21
N ASP A 43 2.15 5.36 -0.86
CA ASP A 43 3.00 6.33 -1.53
C ASP A 43 2.65 7.73 -1.02
N VAL A 44 3.50 8.28 -0.16
CA VAL A 44 3.32 9.60 0.44
C VAL A 44 3.80 10.68 -0.52
N ARG A 45 2.92 11.60 -0.87
CA ARG A 45 3.22 12.68 -1.82
C ARG A 45 4.23 13.66 -1.26
N THR A 46 5.20 14.04 -2.08
CA THR A 46 6.17 15.10 -1.81
C THR A 46 5.90 16.38 -2.62
N GLY A 47 4.71 16.47 -3.24
CA GLY A 47 4.37 17.60 -4.11
C GLY A 47 5.19 17.67 -5.39
N GLY A 48 5.67 16.51 -5.92
CA GLY A 48 6.54 16.44 -7.09
C GLY A 48 7.98 16.88 -6.82
N ARG A 49 8.38 17.02 -5.56
CA ARG A 49 9.73 17.43 -5.15
C ARG A 49 10.52 16.26 -4.59
N GLU A 50 11.78 16.22 -4.92
CA GLU A 50 12.76 15.36 -4.28
C GLU A 50 13.44 16.07 -3.10
N ASN A 51 14.24 15.33 -2.36
CA ASN A 51 15.08 15.81 -1.25
C ASN A 51 14.30 16.41 -0.07
N MET A 52 13.09 15.94 0.18
CA MET A 52 12.39 16.25 1.41
C MET A 52 12.98 15.41 2.56
N PRO A 53 13.21 16.01 3.75
CA PRO A 53 13.70 15.27 4.90
C PRO A 53 12.75 14.15 5.30
N VAL A 54 13.29 12.92 5.39
CA VAL A 54 12.58 11.73 5.86
C VAL A 54 13.05 11.40 7.27
N HIS A 55 12.09 11.09 8.14
CA HIS A 55 12.35 10.84 9.57
C HIS A 55 11.89 9.46 9.98
N ALA A 56 12.61 8.84 10.92
CA ALA A 56 12.21 7.57 11.52
C ALA A 56 10.83 7.70 12.19
N SER A 57 9.90 6.81 11.84
CA SER A 57 8.52 6.86 12.36
C SER A 57 8.41 6.47 13.83
N ALA A 58 9.37 5.71 14.36
CA ALA A 58 9.48 5.34 15.78
C ALA A 58 10.92 5.04 16.16
N ASP A 59 11.19 4.86 17.46
CA ASP A 59 12.47 4.37 17.98
C ASP A 59 12.77 2.97 17.43
N GLY A 60 14.03 2.70 17.09
CA GLY A 60 14.45 1.41 16.57
C GLY A 60 15.92 1.38 16.16
N TYR A 61 16.25 0.47 15.26
CA TYR A 61 17.56 0.40 14.62
C TYR A 61 17.40 0.07 13.13
N VAL A 62 18.32 0.56 12.30
CA VAL A 62 18.38 0.18 10.89
C VAL A 62 18.72 -1.31 10.82
N SER A 63 17.79 -2.12 10.37
CA SER A 63 17.96 -3.56 10.26
C SER A 63 18.44 -4.01 8.89
N ARG A 64 18.16 -3.23 7.85
CA ARG A 64 18.58 -3.53 6.48
C ARG A 64 18.64 -2.27 5.64
N ILE A 65 19.58 -2.24 4.71
CA ILE A 65 19.63 -1.31 3.57
C ILE A 65 19.54 -2.12 2.29
N LYS A 66 18.76 -1.64 1.34
CA LYS A 66 18.72 -2.18 -0.01
C LYS A 66 18.93 -1.06 -1.02
N ILE A 67 19.87 -1.28 -1.95
CA ILE A 67 20.13 -0.40 -3.10
C ILE A 67 20.06 -1.26 -4.36
N GLU A 68 19.11 -0.97 -5.22
CA GLU A 68 18.86 -1.73 -6.43
C GLU A 68 18.43 -0.80 -7.58
N LYS A 69 18.64 -1.23 -8.80
CA LYS A 69 18.31 -0.43 -9.99
C LYS A 69 16.81 -0.24 -10.17
N TRP A 70 16.03 -1.24 -9.86
CA TRP A 70 14.57 -1.29 -9.96
C TRP A 70 13.94 -1.46 -8.58
N GLY A 71 12.65 -1.79 -8.50
CA GLY A 71 11.98 -2.01 -7.23
C GLY A 71 12.05 -0.79 -6.32
N PHE A 72 12.53 -0.97 -5.09
CA PHE A 72 12.59 0.09 -4.08
C PHE A 72 13.66 1.16 -4.33
N GLY A 73 14.60 0.93 -5.26
CA GLY A 73 15.73 1.83 -5.45
C GLY A 73 16.63 1.86 -4.22
N ARG A 74 16.72 3.00 -3.55
CA ARG A 74 17.43 3.13 -2.26
C ARG A 74 16.41 3.06 -1.13
N ALA A 75 16.52 2.02 -0.30
CA ALA A 75 15.57 1.77 0.79
C ALA A 75 16.28 1.48 2.11
N VAL A 76 15.66 1.97 3.21
CA VAL A 76 16.07 1.68 4.58
C VAL A 76 14.94 0.98 5.34
N TYR A 77 15.28 -0.06 6.08
CA TYR A 77 14.38 -0.81 6.95
C TYR A 77 14.76 -0.53 8.40
N ILE A 78 13.78 -0.24 9.22
CA ILE A 78 13.98 0.01 10.65
C ILE A 78 13.13 -0.96 11.46
N ASN A 79 13.78 -1.79 12.27
CA ASN A 79 13.10 -2.67 13.22
C ASN A 79 12.83 -1.92 14.52
N HIS A 80 11.61 -2.07 15.03
CA HIS A 80 11.12 -1.40 16.24
C HIS A 80 10.91 -2.39 17.39
N PRO A 81 11.04 -1.92 18.66
CA PRO A 81 10.88 -2.79 19.83
C PRO A 81 9.51 -3.46 19.96
N ASN A 82 8.48 -2.91 19.30
CA ASN A 82 7.11 -3.41 19.33
C ASN A 82 6.83 -4.54 18.32
N GLY A 83 7.85 -5.07 17.64
CA GLY A 83 7.72 -6.18 16.69
C GLY A 83 7.30 -5.80 15.28
N TYR A 84 7.33 -4.52 14.94
CA TYR A 84 7.11 -4.04 13.58
C TYR A 84 8.40 -3.55 12.93
N THR A 85 8.41 -3.56 11.61
CA THR A 85 9.47 -2.99 10.76
C THR A 85 8.85 -1.91 9.88
N THR A 86 9.48 -0.74 9.82
CA THR A 86 9.13 0.27 8.81
C THR A 86 10.12 0.27 7.67
N LEU A 87 9.63 0.49 6.46
CA LEU A 87 10.43 0.60 5.24
C LEU A 87 10.18 1.98 4.62
N TYR A 88 11.27 2.61 4.16
CA TYR A 88 11.27 3.89 3.47
C TYR A 88 12.03 3.71 2.17
N ALA A 89 11.38 3.92 1.04
CA ALA A 89 11.98 3.64 -0.26
C ALA A 89 11.95 4.84 -1.22
N HIS A 90 12.59 4.64 -2.38
CA HIS A 90 12.83 5.65 -3.42
C HIS A 90 13.66 6.82 -2.94
N LEU A 91 14.53 6.62 -1.92
CA LEU A 91 15.35 7.67 -1.34
C LEU A 91 16.48 8.10 -2.28
N ASN A 92 16.87 9.38 -2.21
CA ASN A 92 18.06 9.89 -2.87
C ASN A 92 19.32 9.63 -2.04
N THR A 93 19.23 9.87 -0.73
CA THR A 93 20.36 9.68 0.20
C THR A 93 19.87 9.14 1.53
N PHE A 94 20.79 8.55 2.30
CA PHE A 94 20.61 8.24 3.71
C PHE A 94 21.25 9.33 4.57
N TYR A 95 21.09 9.29 5.89
CA TYR A 95 21.82 10.17 6.78
C TYR A 95 23.32 9.88 6.77
N LYS A 96 24.14 10.87 7.05
CA LYS A 96 25.57 10.88 6.76
C LYS A 96 26.33 9.63 7.22
N GLN A 97 26.14 9.20 8.47
CA GLN A 97 26.88 8.06 9.01
C GLN A 97 26.57 6.76 8.24
N LEU A 98 25.31 6.55 7.86
CA LEU A 98 24.88 5.39 7.09
C LEU A 98 25.34 5.49 5.62
N GLU A 99 25.27 6.68 5.04
CA GLU A 99 25.73 6.96 3.67
C GLU A 99 27.24 6.70 3.53
N ASP A 100 28.05 7.18 4.49
CA ASP A 100 29.51 6.94 4.51
C ASP A 100 29.84 5.45 4.61
N TYR A 101 29.14 4.71 5.45
CA TYR A 101 29.31 3.24 5.56
C TYR A 101 29.01 2.54 4.24
N ILE A 102 27.88 2.87 3.60
CA ILE A 102 27.46 2.25 2.34
C ILE A 102 28.45 2.61 1.22
N PHE A 103 28.88 3.86 1.14
CA PHE A 103 29.86 4.30 0.17
C PHE A 103 31.16 3.48 0.25
N GLN A 104 31.71 3.30 1.46
CA GLN A 104 32.89 2.46 1.67
C GLN A 104 32.65 1.00 1.27
N LYS A 105 31.46 0.47 1.54
CA LYS A 105 31.07 -0.89 1.18
C LYS A 105 30.99 -1.07 -0.33
N GLN A 106 30.36 -0.12 -1.04
CA GLN A 106 30.24 -0.11 -2.49
C GLN A 106 31.61 -0.12 -3.16
N TYR A 107 32.56 0.71 -2.69
CA TYR A 107 33.91 0.74 -3.21
C TYR A 107 34.69 -0.54 -2.93
N LYS A 108 34.57 -1.07 -1.73
CA LYS A 108 35.24 -2.33 -1.34
C LYS A 108 34.75 -3.52 -2.17
N GLU A 109 33.46 -3.56 -2.50
CA GLU A 109 32.83 -4.66 -3.24
C GLU A 109 32.75 -4.41 -4.74
N GLU A 110 33.21 -3.23 -5.19
CA GLU A 110 33.12 -2.79 -6.58
C GLU A 110 31.70 -2.94 -7.15
N SER A 111 30.70 -2.72 -6.30
CA SER A 111 29.29 -2.89 -6.63
C SER A 111 28.47 -1.70 -6.15
N TRP A 112 27.69 -1.12 -7.05
CA TRP A 112 26.71 -0.09 -6.70
C TRP A 112 25.50 -0.68 -5.95
N GLU A 113 25.02 -1.86 -6.35
CA GLU A 113 23.92 -2.55 -5.68
C GLU A 113 24.38 -3.09 -4.34
N GLN A 114 23.55 -2.93 -3.33
CA GLN A 114 23.81 -3.37 -1.98
C GLN A 114 22.57 -3.96 -1.34
N ASP A 115 22.75 -5.02 -0.57
CA ASP A 115 21.74 -5.61 0.28
C ASP A 115 22.39 -6.01 1.60
N ILE A 116 22.29 -5.15 2.60
CA ILE A 116 23.08 -5.26 3.84
C ILE A 116 22.14 -5.34 5.02
N GLU A 117 22.26 -6.41 5.80
CA GLU A 117 21.61 -6.56 7.10
C GLU A 117 22.54 -6.10 8.22
N PHE A 118 21.96 -5.46 9.25
CA PHE A 118 22.66 -4.95 10.42
C PHE A 118 22.14 -5.61 11.69
N ALA A 119 23.04 -5.74 12.66
CA ALA A 119 22.69 -6.22 13.99
C ALA A 119 21.97 -5.13 14.80
N ALA A 120 21.17 -5.58 15.77
CA ALA A 120 20.55 -4.65 16.72
C ALA A 120 21.66 -3.91 17.50
N GLY A 121 21.69 -2.58 17.37
CA GLY A 121 22.69 -1.73 18.01
C GLY A 121 23.69 -1.06 17.07
N ASP A 122 23.81 -1.50 15.81
CA ASP A 122 24.77 -0.89 14.85
C ASP A 122 24.38 0.53 14.46
N PHE A 123 23.15 0.74 14.11
CA PHE A 123 22.60 2.04 13.65
C PHE A 123 21.28 2.32 14.37
N ILE A 124 21.38 2.75 15.62
CA ILE A 124 20.21 3.10 16.45
C ILE A 124 19.63 4.42 15.96
N VAL A 125 18.30 4.48 15.86
CA VAL A 125 17.56 5.69 15.49
C VAL A 125 16.45 5.99 16.51
N LYS A 126 16.16 7.27 16.67
CA LYS A 126 15.07 7.77 17.52
C LYS A 126 13.88 8.23 16.68
N LYS A 127 12.69 8.10 17.22
CA LYS A 127 11.47 8.65 16.61
C LYS A 127 11.67 10.12 16.24
N GLY A 128 11.46 10.45 14.96
CA GLY A 128 11.69 11.81 14.46
C GLY A 128 13.13 12.12 14.07
N GLN A 129 14.08 11.20 14.24
CA GLN A 129 15.43 11.40 13.73
C GLN A 129 15.45 11.41 12.21
N PHE A 130 16.19 12.34 11.62
CA PHE A 130 16.46 12.38 10.19
C PHE A 130 17.17 11.09 9.74
N ILE A 131 16.64 10.42 8.72
CA ILE A 131 17.18 9.15 8.19
C ILE A 131 17.56 9.21 6.72
N GLY A 132 17.17 10.24 5.98
CA GLY A 132 17.50 10.40 4.58
C GLY A 132 16.65 11.45 3.87
N LEU A 133 16.84 11.55 2.57
CA LEU A 133 16.09 12.47 1.71
C LEU A 133 15.22 11.66 0.74
N SER A 134 13.96 12.08 0.58
CA SER A 134 13.06 11.50 -0.43
C SER A 134 13.60 11.72 -1.84
N GLY A 135 13.22 10.84 -2.75
CA GLY A 135 13.72 10.91 -4.12
C GLY A 135 12.78 10.29 -5.14
N ASN A 136 13.39 9.72 -6.17
CA ASN A 136 12.72 9.07 -7.29
C ASN A 136 13.53 7.86 -7.80
N THR A 137 14.28 7.18 -6.92
CA THR A 137 15.13 6.04 -7.29
C THR A 137 14.33 4.77 -7.48
N GLY A 138 14.87 3.79 -8.22
CA GLY A 138 14.22 2.49 -8.44
C GLY A 138 13.05 2.55 -9.41
N GLY A 139 12.03 1.73 -9.16
CA GLY A 139 10.82 1.60 -9.99
C GLY A 139 9.77 2.67 -9.73
N SER A 140 10.18 3.94 -9.65
CA SER A 140 9.30 5.07 -9.36
C SER A 140 8.92 5.84 -10.63
N ALA A 141 7.66 6.23 -10.74
CA ALA A 141 7.15 7.05 -11.86
C ALA A 141 7.20 8.57 -11.59
N GLY A 142 7.67 8.99 -10.42
CA GLY A 142 7.81 10.39 -10.03
C GLY A 142 8.10 10.54 -8.53
N PRO A 143 8.59 11.72 -8.07
CA PRO A 143 9.02 11.93 -6.70
C PRO A 143 7.93 11.64 -5.67
N HIS A 144 8.18 10.71 -4.76
CA HIS A 144 7.33 10.37 -3.61
C HIS A 144 8.16 9.60 -2.58
N LEU A 145 7.58 9.35 -1.42
CA LEU A 145 8.12 8.41 -0.44
C LEU A 145 7.21 7.18 -0.39
N HIS A 146 7.74 6.01 -0.80
CA HIS A 146 7.08 4.75 -0.52
C HIS A 146 7.34 4.33 0.92
N PHE A 147 6.28 4.08 1.68
CA PHE A 147 6.34 3.76 3.10
C PHE A 147 5.54 2.50 3.41
N GLU A 148 6.17 1.58 4.17
CA GLU A 148 5.52 0.35 4.62
C GLU A 148 5.64 0.17 6.13
N ILE A 149 4.69 -0.57 6.69
CA ILE A 149 4.78 -1.18 8.01
C ILE A 149 4.66 -2.69 7.82
N ARG A 150 5.59 -3.44 8.39
CA ARG A 150 5.61 -4.91 8.32
C ARG A 150 5.57 -5.52 9.71
N ASP A 151 4.97 -6.67 9.82
CA ASP A 151 5.22 -7.56 10.96
C ASP A 151 6.64 -8.12 10.84
N THR A 152 7.50 -7.85 11.82
CA THR A 152 8.92 -8.23 11.75
C THR A 152 9.12 -9.74 11.69
N LYS A 153 8.24 -10.51 12.34
CA LYS A 153 8.37 -11.96 12.43
C LYS A 153 7.91 -12.68 11.16
N THR A 154 6.80 -12.25 10.58
CA THR A 154 6.20 -12.90 9.41
C THR A 154 6.64 -12.28 8.09
N GLY A 155 7.13 -11.04 8.11
CA GLY A 155 7.42 -10.24 6.92
C GLY A 155 6.19 -9.71 6.20
N ASN A 156 4.99 -10.00 6.66
CA ASN A 156 3.75 -9.53 6.04
C ASN A 156 3.66 -8.01 6.10
N ASN A 157 3.27 -7.42 4.99
CA ASN A 157 2.97 -6.01 4.91
C ASN A 157 1.62 -5.72 5.56
N LEU A 158 1.58 -4.69 6.37
CA LEU A 158 0.39 -4.24 7.10
C LEU A 158 -0.04 -2.88 6.57
N ASN A 159 -1.34 -2.64 6.50
CA ASN A 159 -1.85 -1.38 6.01
C ASN A 159 -1.50 -0.22 6.98
N PRO A 160 -0.63 0.73 6.59
CA PRO A 160 -0.21 1.82 7.48
C PRO A 160 -1.37 2.70 7.98
N GLN A 161 -2.45 2.81 7.22
CA GLN A 161 -3.64 3.58 7.62
C GLN A 161 -4.29 3.04 8.89
N LEU A 162 -4.12 1.77 9.22
CA LEU A 162 -4.63 1.13 10.44
C LEU A 162 -3.83 1.53 11.69
N PHE A 163 -2.65 2.11 11.54
CA PHE A 163 -1.77 2.57 12.63
C PHE A 163 -1.94 4.06 12.96
N GLY A 164 -3.00 4.68 12.48
CA GLY A 164 -3.27 6.11 12.73
C GLY A 164 -2.70 7.07 11.70
N PHE A 165 -2.17 6.57 10.57
CA PHE A 165 -1.82 7.39 9.41
C PHE A 165 -3.10 7.83 8.69
N THR A 166 -3.74 8.86 9.20
CA THR A 166 -5.03 9.34 8.68
C THR A 166 -4.88 10.60 7.85
N TYR A 167 -5.69 10.70 6.83
CA TYR A 167 -5.93 11.90 6.04
C TYR A 167 -7.44 12.13 5.93
N THR A 168 -7.84 13.33 5.54
CA THR A 168 -9.26 13.63 5.37
C THR A 168 -9.82 12.87 4.18
N ASP A 169 -10.72 11.96 4.45
CA ASP A 169 -11.45 11.21 3.45
C ASP A 169 -12.94 11.12 3.83
N LYS A 170 -13.79 11.72 3.00
CA LYS A 170 -15.26 11.73 3.10
C LYS A 170 -15.90 11.33 1.78
N ILE A 171 -15.10 10.84 0.82
CA ILE A 171 -15.56 10.46 -0.50
C ILE A 171 -15.79 8.95 -0.50
N SER A 172 -17.03 8.55 -0.73
CA SER A 172 -17.32 7.12 -0.86
C SER A 172 -16.81 6.58 -2.20
N PRO A 173 -16.34 5.33 -2.26
CA PRO A 173 -15.94 4.67 -3.49
C PRO A 173 -17.03 4.73 -4.55
N ALA A 174 -16.64 4.95 -5.79
CA ALA A 174 -17.53 4.95 -6.94
C ALA A 174 -17.47 3.61 -7.66
N ILE A 175 -18.63 3.08 -8.05
CA ILE A 175 -18.71 1.91 -8.92
C ILE A 175 -18.95 2.41 -10.34
N SER A 176 -17.98 2.17 -11.23
CA SER A 176 -18.03 2.56 -12.64
C SER A 176 -18.46 1.43 -13.57
N GLY A 177 -18.49 0.18 -13.10
CA GLY A 177 -18.96 -0.97 -13.86
C GLY A 177 -19.24 -2.20 -13.01
N LEU A 178 -20.24 -2.94 -13.43
CA LEU A 178 -20.54 -4.27 -12.92
C LEU A 178 -20.65 -5.20 -14.12
N PHE A 179 -20.05 -6.38 -13.99
CA PHE A 179 -19.91 -7.33 -15.08
C PHE A 179 -20.21 -8.74 -14.60
N TRP A 180 -20.57 -9.63 -15.53
CA TRP A 180 -20.59 -11.04 -15.26
C TRP A 180 -19.79 -11.83 -16.33
N TYR A 181 -19.28 -12.97 -15.95
CA TYR A 181 -18.50 -13.88 -16.79
C TYR A 181 -19.06 -15.28 -16.67
N ASN A 182 -19.10 -15.99 -17.80
CA ASN A 182 -19.40 -17.42 -17.83
C ASN A 182 -18.18 -18.21 -17.34
N ARG A 183 -18.29 -18.88 -16.21
CA ARG A 183 -17.19 -19.66 -15.64
C ARG A 183 -16.87 -20.98 -16.35
N GLN A 184 -17.67 -21.37 -17.31
CA GLN A 184 -17.35 -22.50 -18.19
C GLN A 184 -16.33 -22.13 -19.28
N LEU A 185 -16.04 -20.84 -19.44
CA LEU A 185 -15.03 -20.31 -20.35
C LEU A 185 -13.88 -19.64 -19.56
N SER A 186 -12.71 -19.60 -20.18
CA SER A 186 -11.62 -18.75 -19.67
C SER A 186 -12.03 -17.28 -19.74
N THR A 187 -11.60 -16.49 -18.74
CA THR A 187 -11.79 -15.03 -18.76
C THR A 187 -11.08 -14.35 -19.92
N TYR A 188 -10.03 -14.98 -20.48
CA TYR A 188 -9.33 -14.51 -21.67
C TYR A 188 -10.01 -14.89 -22.99
N ALA A 189 -10.98 -15.80 -22.96
CA ALA A 189 -11.69 -16.30 -24.14
C ALA A 189 -13.10 -15.71 -24.26
N GLN A 190 -13.42 -14.68 -23.51
CA GLN A 190 -14.74 -14.05 -23.52
C GLN A 190 -14.64 -12.56 -23.17
N ASP A 191 -15.56 -11.77 -23.71
CA ASP A 191 -15.77 -10.41 -23.26
C ASP A 191 -16.65 -10.41 -22.00
N ALA A 192 -16.36 -9.46 -21.10
CA ALA A 192 -17.17 -9.24 -19.92
C ALA A 192 -18.56 -8.74 -20.30
N ALA A 193 -19.61 -9.44 -19.88
CA ALA A 193 -20.98 -8.98 -20.11
C ALA A 193 -21.33 -7.88 -19.11
N VAL A 194 -21.65 -6.69 -19.62
CA VAL A 194 -21.92 -5.51 -18.79
C VAL A 194 -23.33 -5.62 -18.16
N ILE A 195 -23.40 -5.33 -16.87
CA ILE A 195 -24.65 -5.08 -16.15
C ILE A 195 -24.83 -3.58 -16.00
N PRO A 196 -25.74 -2.94 -16.75
CA PRO A 196 -25.96 -1.51 -16.65
C PRO A 196 -26.44 -1.10 -15.26
N LEU A 197 -25.80 -0.07 -14.71
CA LEU A 197 -26.09 0.45 -13.36
C LEU A 197 -26.71 1.84 -13.42
N LYS A 198 -27.53 2.14 -12.44
CA LYS A 198 -27.97 3.51 -12.10
C LYS A 198 -27.63 3.84 -10.66
N LYS A 199 -27.24 5.08 -10.41
CA LYS A 199 -26.98 5.59 -9.06
C LYS A 199 -28.31 5.82 -8.33
N ILE A 200 -28.34 5.45 -7.06
CA ILE A 200 -29.49 5.65 -6.15
C ILE A 200 -28.98 6.27 -4.84
N ALA A 201 -29.87 6.63 -3.93
CA ALA A 201 -29.48 7.04 -2.58
C ALA A 201 -28.75 5.89 -1.89
N GLY A 202 -27.50 6.15 -1.46
CA GLY A 202 -26.68 5.16 -0.75
C GLY A 202 -25.98 4.11 -1.62
N GLY A 203 -25.96 4.24 -2.96
CA GLY A 203 -25.20 3.30 -3.79
C GLY A 203 -25.65 3.22 -5.24
N TYR A 204 -25.67 1.99 -5.76
CA TYR A 204 -26.00 1.69 -7.16
C TYR A 204 -26.95 0.50 -7.23
N THR A 205 -27.75 0.42 -8.28
CA THR A 205 -28.60 -0.73 -8.58
C THR A 205 -28.53 -1.06 -10.06
N ALA A 206 -28.78 -2.31 -10.43
CA ALA A 206 -28.93 -2.70 -11.83
C ALA A 206 -30.14 -1.97 -12.45
N MET A 207 -30.02 -1.55 -13.70
CA MET A 207 -31.12 -0.91 -14.41
C MET A 207 -32.26 -1.89 -14.71
N ALA A 208 -31.96 -3.16 -14.96
CA ALA A 208 -32.92 -4.21 -15.16
C ALA A 208 -33.24 -4.95 -13.86
N ALA A 209 -34.52 -5.22 -13.61
CA ALA A 209 -34.95 -5.99 -12.44
C ALA A 209 -34.52 -7.48 -12.53
N ILE A 210 -34.37 -7.99 -13.74
CA ILE A 210 -33.95 -9.36 -14.02
C ILE A 210 -32.82 -9.30 -15.04
N ILE A 211 -31.67 -9.94 -14.69
CA ILE A 211 -30.52 -10.09 -15.58
C ILE A 211 -30.52 -11.52 -16.09
N LYS A 212 -30.72 -11.68 -17.40
CA LYS A 212 -30.68 -13.00 -18.04
C LYS A 212 -29.21 -13.37 -18.31
N VAL A 213 -28.79 -14.51 -17.81
CA VAL A 213 -27.48 -15.09 -18.05
C VAL A 213 -27.63 -16.45 -18.78
N ASN A 214 -26.70 -16.75 -19.65
CA ASN A 214 -26.70 -18.00 -20.44
C ASN A 214 -25.72 -19.03 -19.89
N SER A 215 -25.47 -19.01 -18.60
CA SER A 215 -24.55 -19.93 -17.92
C SER A 215 -25.12 -20.35 -16.56
N PRO A 216 -24.98 -21.64 -16.21
CA PRO A 216 -25.33 -22.12 -14.86
C PRO A 216 -24.28 -21.70 -13.81
N LEU A 217 -23.07 -21.32 -14.25
CA LEU A 217 -21.97 -20.89 -13.40
C LEU A 217 -21.47 -19.51 -13.84
N LEU A 218 -21.51 -18.56 -12.95
CA LEU A 218 -21.05 -17.20 -13.22
C LEU A 218 -20.11 -16.67 -12.15
N SER A 219 -19.27 -15.71 -12.54
CA SER A 219 -18.57 -14.82 -11.60
C SER A 219 -18.93 -13.38 -11.91
N LEU A 220 -18.86 -12.55 -10.88
CA LEU A 220 -19.08 -11.11 -10.99
C LEU A 220 -17.75 -10.38 -11.01
N GLY A 221 -17.67 -9.34 -11.83
CA GLY A 221 -16.57 -8.37 -11.83
C GLY A 221 -17.10 -6.99 -11.49
N ILE A 222 -16.37 -6.26 -10.69
CA ILE A 222 -16.71 -4.88 -10.32
C ILE A 222 -15.53 -3.97 -10.67
N LYS A 223 -15.83 -2.83 -11.29
CA LYS A 223 -14.87 -1.74 -11.50
C LYS A 223 -15.19 -0.62 -10.54
N THR A 224 -14.25 -0.36 -9.65
CA THR A 224 -14.37 0.66 -8.61
C THR A 224 -13.25 1.68 -8.73
N ASP A 225 -13.51 2.88 -8.24
CA ASP A 225 -12.55 3.97 -8.09
C ASP A 225 -12.81 4.65 -6.75
N ASP A 226 -11.79 4.74 -5.92
CA ASP A 226 -11.86 5.45 -4.65
C ASP A 226 -10.99 6.71 -4.71
N LYS A 227 -11.38 7.75 -3.96
CA LYS A 227 -10.68 9.05 -3.93
C LYS A 227 -10.73 9.61 -2.53
N SER A 228 -9.74 10.44 -2.20
CA SER A 228 -9.76 11.22 -0.97
C SER A 228 -9.94 12.71 -1.24
N ASN A 229 -10.38 13.45 -0.22
CA ASN A 229 -10.60 14.88 -0.33
C ASN A 229 -9.32 15.62 -0.77
N GLY A 230 -9.44 16.44 -1.81
CA GLY A 230 -8.33 17.24 -2.34
C GLY A 230 -7.29 16.44 -3.13
N SER A 231 -7.53 15.16 -3.44
CA SER A 231 -6.68 14.33 -4.27
C SER A 231 -7.30 14.10 -5.66
N SER A 232 -6.45 14.14 -6.69
CA SER A 232 -6.80 13.71 -8.05
C SER A 232 -6.46 12.25 -8.31
N PHE A 233 -5.79 11.57 -7.38
CA PHE A 233 -5.39 10.18 -7.51
C PHE A 233 -6.54 9.23 -7.22
N SER A 234 -6.52 8.09 -7.91
CA SER A 234 -7.45 6.97 -7.70
C SER A 234 -6.80 5.94 -6.80
N TYR A 235 -7.57 5.43 -5.85
CA TYR A 235 -7.13 4.45 -4.86
C TYR A 235 -7.84 3.12 -5.05
N GLY A 236 -7.23 2.05 -4.55
CA GLY A 236 -7.89 0.77 -4.35
C GLY A 236 -8.90 0.84 -3.20
N VAL A 237 -9.98 0.07 -3.30
CA VAL A 237 -10.95 -0.04 -2.21
C VAL A 237 -10.39 -0.89 -1.07
N TYR A 238 -10.65 -0.45 0.17
CA TYR A 238 -10.17 -1.12 1.36
C TYR A 238 -10.88 -2.45 1.63
N GLU A 239 -12.19 -2.50 1.36
CA GLU A 239 -13.03 -3.64 1.70
C GLU A 239 -14.03 -3.93 0.58
N MET A 240 -14.23 -5.20 0.29
CA MET A 240 -15.24 -5.64 -0.68
C MET A 240 -15.88 -6.94 -0.22
N GLY A 241 -17.20 -7.03 -0.35
CA GLY A 241 -17.95 -8.25 -0.07
C GLY A 241 -18.98 -8.54 -1.14
N LEU A 242 -19.27 -9.82 -1.33
CA LEU A 242 -20.38 -10.31 -2.15
C LEU A 242 -21.34 -11.09 -1.26
N GLN A 243 -22.56 -10.62 -1.19
CA GLN A 243 -23.64 -11.28 -0.46
C GLN A 243 -24.73 -11.73 -1.42
N MET A 244 -25.24 -12.91 -1.23
CA MET A 244 -26.42 -13.45 -1.92
C MET A 244 -27.47 -13.80 -0.86
N ASP A 245 -28.61 -13.15 -0.93
CA ASP A 245 -29.67 -13.19 0.08
C ASP A 245 -29.08 -12.82 1.48
N THR A 246 -29.05 -13.78 2.40
CA THR A 246 -28.48 -13.61 3.75
C THR A 246 -27.07 -14.20 3.89
N SER A 247 -26.53 -14.84 2.83
CA SER A 247 -25.25 -15.54 2.88
C SER A 247 -24.14 -14.69 2.30
N LEU A 248 -23.07 -14.48 3.07
CA LEU A 248 -21.83 -13.87 2.60
C LEU A 248 -21.04 -14.90 1.79
N LEU A 249 -20.89 -14.67 0.47
CA LEU A 249 -20.19 -15.58 -0.45
C LEU A 249 -18.70 -15.27 -0.55
N PHE A 250 -18.34 -14.01 -0.43
CA PHE A 250 -16.97 -13.53 -0.57
C PHE A 250 -16.78 -12.26 0.26
N HIS A 251 -15.62 -12.14 0.87
CA HIS A 251 -15.21 -10.93 1.58
C HIS A 251 -13.69 -10.83 1.57
N TYR A 252 -13.18 -9.65 1.34
CA TYR A 252 -11.81 -9.33 1.64
C TYR A 252 -11.71 -7.94 2.29
N GLN A 253 -10.63 -7.76 3.01
CA GLN A 253 -10.26 -6.52 3.68
C GLN A 253 -8.75 -6.33 3.58
N MET A 254 -8.31 -5.15 3.16
CA MET A 254 -6.89 -4.85 2.92
C MET A 254 -6.18 -4.43 4.22
N ASP A 255 -6.17 -5.32 5.21
CA ASP A 255 -5.45 -5.15 6.48
C ASP A 255 -3.98 -5.52 6.35
N ASN A 256 -3.71 -6.61 5.67
CA ASN A 256 -2.36 -7.12 5.46
C ASN A 256 -2.23 -7.87 4.12
N LEU A 257 -1.01 -7.96 3.64
CA LEU A 257 -0.65 -8.71 2.43
C LEU A 257 0.64 -9.50 2.68
N SER A 258 0.65 -10.74 2.23
CA SER A 258 1.86 -11.55 2.15
C SER A 258 2.55 -11.34 0.80
N TYR A 259 3.89 -11.42 0.76
CA TYR A 259 4.64 -11.37 -0.50
C TYR A 259 4.37 -12.56 -1.43
N ASP A 260 3.79 -13.63 -0.91
CA ASP A 260 3.50 -14.85 -1.67
C ASP A 260 2.18 -14.76 -2.47
N LYS A 261 1.52 -13.61 -2.46
CA LYS A 261 0.15 -13.49 -3.02
C LYS A 261 -0.01 -12.32 -3.96
#